data_b7b3aa006215af395240945b97f423cd
#
_entry.id   b7b3aa006215af395240945b97f423cd
#
_cell.length_a   1.000
_cell.length_b   1.000
_cell.length_c   1.000
_cell.angle_alpha   90.00
_cell.angle_beta   90.00
_cell.angle_gamma   90.00
#
_symmetry.space_group_name_H-M   'P 1'
#
loop_
_entity.id
_entity.type
_entity.pdbx_description
1 polymer ?
#
loop_
_entity_poly.entity_id
_entity_poly.type
_entity_poly.pdbx_seq_one_letter_code
_entity_poly.pdbx_strand_id
1 'polypeptide(L)'
;LTKHYFSNNHDLEHKRKHFNFNLRGHELKFISDAGVFSKNAVDFGSRVLIEAFQLDVAGGRILDVGCGYGPIGLAIAKSYPDVTVEMIDVNERALQLAKENSVLNDIQNVRIYESSVYEKVTGNDYQAILSNPPIRAGKKIVHAILEEAYEHLASSGELWIVIQKKQGGPSAAKKMEAVFGNVETVVKDKGYFIFRSIK
;
A
#
# COMPACT_ATOMS: atom_id res chain seq x y z
N LEU A 1 3.33 -0.44 25.88
CA LEU A 1 4.57 -0.91 25.22
C LEU A 1 4.19 -1.41 23.83
N THR A 2 4.20 -0.50 22.87
CA THR A 2 3.92 -0.75 21.46
C THR A 2 5.14 -1.41 20.85
N LYS A 3 5.22 -2.73 20.83
CA LYS A 3 6.20 -3.46 20.03
C LYS A 3 5.84 -3.32 18.55
N HIS A 4 6.81 -2.91 17.79
CA HIS A 4 6.68 -2.25 16.50
C HIS A 4 6.22 -3.18 15.37
N TYR A 5 5.18 -2.79 14.69
CA TYR A 5 4.72 -3.32 13.40
C TYR A 5 5.84 -3.41 12.33
N PHE A 6 6.82 -2.51 12.41
CA PHE A 6 7.94 -2.38 11.46
C PHE A 6 9.17 -3.22 11.82
N SER A 7 9.07 -4.10 12.80
CA SER A 7 10.10 -5.08 13.16
C SER A 7 9.49 -6.47 13.17
N ASN A 8 10.27 -7.46 12.76
CA ASN A 8 9.89 -8.86 12.87
C ASN A 8 9.83 -9.24 14.35
N ASN A 9 8.62 -9.26 14.91
CA ASN A 9 8.37 -9.66 16.28
C ASN A 9 7.99 -11.14 16.35
N HIS A 10 8.98 -12.02 16.24
CA HIS A 10 8.80 -13.47 16.33
C HIS A 10 8.19 -13.93 17.66
N ASP A 11 8.37 -13.14 18.72
CA ASP A 11 7.91 -13.45 20.09
C ASP A 11 6.44 -13.08 20.37
N LEU A 12 5.73 -12.45 19.44
CA LEU A 12 4.32 -12.13 19.64
C LEU A 12 3.46 -13.37 19.41
N GLU A 13 2.67 -13.71 20.44
CA GLU A 13 1.63 -14.74 20.33
C GLU A 13 0.68 -14.44 19.18
N HIS A 14 0.34 -15.47 18.40
CA HIS A 14 -0.62 -15.34 17.32
C HIS A 14 -2.04 -15.10 17.87
N LYS A 15 -2.72 -14.11 17.29
CA LYS A 15 -4.12 -13.78 17.57
C LYS A 15 -4.83 -13.54 16.25
N ARG A 16 -4.97 -14.60 15.47
CA ARG A 16 -5.58 -14.55 14.14
C ARG A 16 -7.04 -14.14 14.23
N LYS A 17 -7.46 -13.28 13.32
CA LYS A 17 -8.84 -12.85 13.16
C LYS A 17 -9.24 -12.99 11.70
N HIS A 18 -10.47 -13.43 11.49
CA HIS A 18 -11.08 -13.55 10.17
C HIS A 18 -12.18 -12.51 10.05
N PHE A 19 -12.23 -11.80 8.94
CA PHE A 19 -13.31 -10.88 8.64
C PHE A 19 -13.47 -10.72 7.13
N ASN A 20 -14.67 -10.31 6.71
CA ASN A 20 -14.96 -9.95 5.33
C ASN A 20 -15.06 -8.44 5.22
N PHE A 21 -14.68 -7.90 4.06
CA PHE A 21 -14.79 -6.49 3.78
C PHE A 21 -15.09 -6.24 2.30
N ASN A 22 -16.05 -5.36 2.00
CA ASN A 22 -16.34 -4.97 0.63
C ASN A 22 -15.39 -3.84 0.20
N LEU A 23 -14.63 -4.08 -0.88
CA LEU A 23 -13.71 -3.13 -1.48
C LEU A 23 -13.94 -3.12 -2.99
N ARG A 24 -14.21 -1.96 -3.56
CA ARG A 24 -14.47 -1.78 -5.00
C ARG A 24 -15.57 -2.71 -5.54
N GLY A 25 -16.60 -2.96 -4.73
CA GLY A 25 -17.69 -3.85 -5.09
C GLY A 25 -17.38 -5.35 -4.96
N HIS A 26 -16.18 -5.72 -4.49
CA HIS A 26 -15.81 -7.11 -4.23
C HIS A 26 -15.84 -7.41 -2.73
N GLU A 27 -16.53 -8.45 -2.34
CA GLU A 27 -16.44 -8.98 -0.98
C GLU A 27 -15.16 -9.80 -0.84
N LEU A 28 -14.19 -9.27 -0.10
CA LEU A 28 -12.91 -9.92 0.15
C LEU A 28 -12.86 -10.49 1.57
N LYS A 29 -12.23 -11.63 1.70
CA LYS A 29 -12.00 -12.33 2.98
C LYS A 29 -10.57 -12.05 3.43
N PHE A 30 -10.42 -11.67 4.69
CA PHE A 30 -9.10 -11.37 5.25
C PHE A 30 -8.82 -12.15 6.52
N ILE A 31 -7.58 -12.58 6.66
CA ILE A 31 -6.98 -13.04 7.90
C ILE A 31 -5.98 -11.96 8.33
N SER A 32 -6.10 -11.50 9.58
CA SER A 32 -5.13 -10.63 10.23
C SER A 32 -4.58 -11.28 11.49
N ASP A 33 -3.57 -10.67 12.11
CA ASP A 33 -2.92 -11.23 13.31
C ASP A 33 -2.37 -10.14 14.24
N ALA A 34 -1.94 -10.52 15.41
CA ALA A 34 -1.16 -9.66 16.29
C ALA A 34 0.15 -9.24 15.60
N GLY A 35 0.55 -7.99 15.78
CA GLY A 35 1.76 -7.44 15.15
C GLY A 35 1.56 -6.94 13.73
N VAL A 36 0.37 -6.98 13.17
CA VAL A 36 0.04 -6.33 11.91
C VAL A 36 -0.90 -5.14 12.12
N PHE A 37 -0.83 -4.19 11.20
CA PHE A 37 -1.66 -2.98 11.26
C PHE A 37 -3.14 -3.30 10.97
N SER A 38 -4.05 -2.60 11.68
CA SER A 38 -5.51 -2.69 11.47
C SER A 38 -6.12 -4.09 11.54
N LYS A 39 -6.00 -4.73 12.69
CA LYS A 39 -6.36 -6.16 12.92
C LYS A 39 -7.83 -6.54 12.75
N ASN A 40 -8.76 -5.61 12.85
CA ASN A 40 -10.20 -5.92 12.99
C ASN A 40 -11.03 -5.53 11.77
N ALA A 41 -10.48 -4.71 10.92
CA ALA A 41 -11.11 -4.22 9.68
C ALA A 41 -10.05 -3.57 8.80
N VAL A 42 -10.33 -3.38 7.53
CA VAL A 42 -9.49 -2.54 6.67
C VAL A 42 -9.54 -1.11 7.21
N ASP A 43 -8.37 -0.50 7.43
CA ASP A 43 -8.33 0.86 7.98
C ASP A 43 -8.94 1.88 7.02
N PHE A 44 -9.45 2.97 7.60
CA PHE A 44 -10.20 3.97 6.84
C PHE A 44 -9.35 4.62 5.72
N GLY A 45 -8.09 4.96 5.99
CA GLY A 45 -7.21 5.55 4.99
C GLY A 45 -6.97 4.63 3.80
N SER A 46 -6.70 3.35 4.04
CA SER A 46 -6.57 2.35 2.97
C SER A 46 -7.84 2.21 2.15
N ARG A 47 -9.02 2.21 2.79
CA ARG A 47 -10.30 2.18 2.07
C ARG A 47 -10.49 3.37 1.14
N VAL A 48 -10.19 4.57 1.63
CA VAL A 48 -10.31 5.79 0.83
C VAL A 48 -9.38 5.75 -0.38
N LEU A 49 -8.13 5.30 -0.20
CA LEU A 49 -7.17 5.12 -1.29
C LEU A 49 -7.65 4.08 -2.30
N ILE A 50 -8.09 2.92 -1.84
CA ILE A 50 -8.58 1.82 -2.68
C ILE A 50 -9.74 2.28 -3.57
N GLU A 51 -10.72 2.96 -2.99
CA GLU A 51 -11.89 3.44 -3.74
C GLU A 51 -11.58 4.61 -4.69
N ALA A 52 -10.61 5.47 -4.34
CA ALA A 52 -10.21 6.60 -5.15
C ALA A 52 -9.34 6.23 -6.36
N PHE A 53 -8.57 5.15 -6.25
CA PHE A 53 -7.61 4.76 -7.28
C PHE A 53 -8.29 4.42 -8.61
N GLN A 54 -7.76 4.99 -9.70
CA GLN A 54 -8.13 4.69 -11.06
C GLN A 54 -6.89 4.38 -11.90
N LEU A 55 -6.99 3.40 -12.77
CA LEU A 55 -5.95 3.04 -13.73
C LEU A 55 -6.53 3.18 -15.13
N ASP A 56 -5.93 4.07 -15.93
CA ASP A 56 -6.43 4.40 -17.28
C ASP A 56 -5.78 3.55 -18.38
N VAL A 57 -4.84 2.67 -18.03
CA VAL A 57 -4.14 1.79 -18.98
C VAL A 57 -4.47 0.34 -18.70
N ALA A 58 -4.53 -0.47 -19.75
CA ALA A 58 -4.72 -1.90 -19.62
C ALA A 58 -3.39 -2.62 -19.39
N GLY A 59 -3.38 -3.60 -18.49
CA GLY A 59 -2.20 -4.40 -18.20
C GLY A 59 -1.12 -3.65 -17.43
N GLY A 60 0.09 -4.21 -17.42
CA GLY A 60 1.24 -3.62 -16.76
C GLY A 60 1.42 -4.06 -15.32
N ARG A 61 2.25 -3.31 -14.59
CA ARG A 61 2.64 -3.60 -13.20
C ARG A 61 2.23 -2.47 -12.26
N ILE A 62 1.72 -2.87 -11.11
CA ILE A 62 1.43 -1.96 -9.98
C ILE A 62 2.21 -2.44 -8.77
N LEU A 63 2.66 -1.51 -7.94
CA LEU A 63 3.38 -1.80 -6.70
C LEU A 63 2.59 -1.25 -5.51
N ASP A 64 2.37 -2.09 -4.50
CA ASP A 64 1.83 -1.74 -3.18
C ASP A 64 2.98 -1.75 -2.16
N VAL A 65 3.41 -0.58 -1.70
CA VAL A 65 4.53 -0.41 -0.77
C VAL A 65 4.03 -0.33 0.66
N GLY A 66 4.53 -1.25 1.50
CA GLY A 66 4.04 -1.42 2.87
C GLY A 66 2.67 -2.10 2.89
N CYS A 67 2.55 -3.22 2.19
CA CYS A 67 1.28 -3.86 1.88
C CYS A 67 0.53 -4.43 3.11
N GLY A 68 1.21 -4.65 4.22
CA GLY A 68 0.61 -5.30 5.37
C GLY A 68 0.06 -6.69 5.02
N TYR A 69 -1.12 -7.01 5.51
CA TYR A 69 -1.80 -8.28 5.18
C TYR A 69 -2.55 -8.26 3.84
N GLY A 70 -2.42 -7.18 3.07
CA GLY A 70 -2.76 -7.13 1.65
C GLY A 70 -4.00 -6.36 1.20
N PRO A 71 -4.65 -5.50 2.01
CA PRO A 71 -5.92 -4.88 1.62
C PRO A 71 -5.87 -4.10 0.30
N ILE A 72 -4.87 -3.22 0.15
CA ILE A 72 -4.72 -2.38 -1.05
C ILE A 72 -4.40 -3.24 -2.27
N GLY A 73 -3.28 -3.98 -2.22
CA GLY A 73 -2.82 -4.77 -3.36
C GLY A 73 -3.82 -5.81 -3.82
N LEU A 74 -4.49 -6.51 -2.90
CA LEU A 74 -5.48 -7.54 -3.23
C LEU A 74 -6.76 -6.94 -3.82
N ALA A 75 -7.25 -5.81 -3.30
CA ALA A 75 -8.41 -5.13 -3.86
C ALA A 75 -8.14 -4.64 -5.30
N ILE A 76 -6.94 -4.08 -5.54
CA ILE A 76 -6.53 -3.63 -6.87
C ILE A 76 -6.35 -4.83 -7.82
N ALA A 77 -5.68 -5.89 -7.39
CA ALA A 77 -5.51 -7.10 -8.20
C ALA A 77 -6.84 -7.74 -8.59
N LYS A 78 -7.81 -7.75 -7.68
CA LYS A 78 -9.16 -8.26 -7.97
C LYS A 78 -9.90 -7.39 -8.98
N SER A 79 -9.71 -6.07 -8.92
CA SER A 79 -10.39 -5.10 -9.80
C SER A 79 -9.76 -4.99 -11.18
N TYR A 80 -8.47 -5.30 -11.31
CA TYR A 80 -7.70 -5.21 -12.55
C TYR A 80 -7.01 -6.55 -12.85
N PRO A 81 -7.74 -7.55 -13.34
CA PRO A 81 -7.19 -8.91 -13.50
C PRO A 81 -6.07 -9.01 -14.54
N ASP A 82 -5.96 -8.05 -15.46
CA ASP A 82 -4.91 -8.00 -16.48
C ASP A 82 -3.59 -7.33 -16.00
N VAL A 83 -3.58 -6.85 -14.77
CA VAL A 83 -2.43 -6.19 -14.15
C VAL A 83 -1.72 -7.18 -13.22
N THR A 84 -0.38 -7.12 -13.15
CA THR A 84 0.39 -7.78 -12.10
C THR A 84 0.59 -6.80 -10.94
N VAL A 85 0.13 -7.15 -9.75
CA VAL A 85 0.32 -6.35 -8.54
C VAL A 85 1.44 -6.96 -7.71
N GLU A 86 2.53 -6.22 -7.54
CA GLU A 86 3.59 -6.56 -6.60
C GLU A 86 3.29 -5.91 -5.25
N MET A 87 3.46 -6.69 -4.20
CA MET A 87 3.14 -6.28 -2.83
C MET A 87 4.35 -6.52 -1.94
N ILE A 88 4.85 -5.48 -1.31
CA ILE A 88 6.07 -5.53 -0.51
C ILE A 88 5.85 -4.98 0.91
N ASP A 89 6.55 -5.59 1.85
CA ASP A 89 6.59 -5.15 3.25
C ASP A 89 7.90 -5.65 3.89
N VAL A 90 8.30 -5.07 5.01
CA VAL A 90 9.41 -5.56 5.85
C VAL A 90 8.96 -6.58 6.88
N ASN A 91 7.67 -6.65 7.16
CA ASN A 91 7.08 -7.51 8.19
C ASN A 91 6.75 -8.89 7.62
N GLU A 92 7.54 -9.90 7.97
CA GLU A 92 7.36 -11.28 7.47
C GLU A 92 5.99 -11.86 7.80
N ARG A 93 5.45 -11.58 9.00
CA ARG A 93 4.12 -12.04 9.40
C ARG A 93 3.03 -11.43 8.54
N ALA A 94 3.13 -10.14 8.21
CA ALA A 94 2.22 -9.47 7.31
C ALA A 94 2.28 -10.07 5.89
N LEU A 95 3.47 -10.32 5.37
CA LEU A 95 3.66 -10.94 4.06
C LEU A 95 3.06 -12.36 4.00
N GLN A 96 3.24 -13.15 5.06
CA GLN A 96 2.64 -14.48 5.13
C GLN A 96 1.11 -14.38 5.09
N LEU A 97 0.51 -13.44 5.82
CA LEU A 97 -0.92 -13.18 5.79
C LEU A 97 -1.40 -12.70 4.41
N ALA A 98 -0.64 -11.81 3.76
CA ALA A 98 -0.96 -11.33 2.41
C ALA A 98 -1.00 -12.50 1.40
N LYS A 99 -0.06 -13.44 1.48
CA LYS A 99 -0.05 -14.66 0.66
C LYS A 99 -1.25 -15.55 0.95
N GLU A 100 -1.58 -15.79 2.21
CA GLU A 100 -2.77 -16.57 2.59
C GLU A 100 -4.05 -15.89 2.10
N ASN A 101 -4.15 -14.57 2.23
CA ASN A 101 -5.29 -13.79 1.77
C ASN A 101 -5.43 -13.78 0.25
N SER A 102 -4.34 -13.81 -0.50
CA SER A 102 -4.41 -13.95 -1.97
C SER A 102 -5.03 -15.28 -2.38
N VAL A 103 -4.61 -16.38 -1.73
CA VAL A 103 -5.18 -17.71 -1.95
C VAL A 103 -6.65 -17.77 -1.53
N LEU A 104 -6.99 -17.21 -0.36
CA LEU A 104 -8.34 -17.20 0.18
C LEU A 104 -9.37 -16.50 -0.73
N ASN A 105 -8.91 -15.54 -1.52
CA ASN A 105 -9.74 -14.78 -2.46
C ASN A 105 -9.57 -15.20 -3.92
N ASP A 106 -8.82 -16.27 -4.18
CA ASP A 106 -8.52 -16.73 -5.54
C ASP A 106 -7.92 -15.63 -6.43
N ILE A 107 -6.94 -14.90 -5.88
CA ILE A 107 -6.21 -13.84 -6.56
C ILE A 107 -4.82 -14.36 -6.94
N GLN A 108 -4.53 -14.49 -8.23
CA GLN A 108 -3.31 -15.10 -8.74
C GLN A 108 -2.35 -14.08 -9.40
N ASN A 109 -2.84 -12.90 -9.76
CA ASN A 109 -2.08 -11.84 -10.42
C ASN A 109 -1.31 -10.97 -9.42
N VAL A 110 -0.73 -11.59 -8.39
CA VAL A 110 0.06 -10.91 -7.35
C VAL A 110 1.43 -11.57 -7.19
N ARG A 111 2.42 -10.76 -6.83
CA ARG A 111 3.75 -11.19 -6.42
C ARG A 111 4.07 -10.53 -5.09
N ILE A 112 4.26 -11.33 -4.04
CA ILE A 112 4.38 -10.86 -2.65
C ILE A 112 5.76 -11.23 -2.13
N TYR A 113 6.56 -10.24 -1.71
CA TYR A 113 7.92 -10.47 -1.23
C TYR A 113 8.38 -9.40 -0.24
N GLU A 114 9.40 -9.74 0.55
CA GLU A 114 10.01 -8.85 1.51
C GLU A 114 10.89 -7.82 0.82
N SER A 115 10.73 -6.55 1.20
CA SER A 115 11.61 -5.46 0.78
C SER A 115 11.54 -4.31 1.78
N SER A 116 12.69 -3.73 2.11
CA SER A 116 12.75 -2.46 2.83
C SER A 116 12.64 -1.32 1.82
N VAL A 117 11.49 -0.64 1.82
CA VAL A 117 11.15 0.36 0.80
C VAL A 117 11.33 -0.27 -0.59
N TYR A 118 12.19 0.24 -1.47
CA TYR A 118 12.41 -0.29 -2.81
C TYR A 118 13.68 -1.15 -2.96
N GLU A 119 14.33 -1.54 -1.87
CA GLU A 119 15.63 -2.21 -1.89
C GLU A 119 15.69 -3.44 -2.81
N LYS A 120 14.61 -4.23 -2.84
CA LYS A 120 14.50 -5.43 -3.69
C LYS A 120 13.58 -5.25 -4.90
N VAL A 121 13.06 -4.06 -5.10
CA VAL A 121 12.20 -3.75 -6.25
C VAL A 121 13.08 -3.55 -7.49
N THR A 122 12.72 -4.24 -8.56
CA THR A 122 13.43 -4.15 -9.83
C THR A 122 12.54 -3.55 -10.91
N GLY A 123 13.16 -2.83 -11.84
CA GLY A 123 12.46 -2.23 -12.98
C GLY A 123 11.99 -0.80 -12.73
N ASN A 124 11.59 -0.18 -13.83
CA ASN A 124 11.15 1.21 -13.90
C ASN A 124 9.91 1.35 -14.79
N ASP A 125 9.08 0.33 -14.79
CA ASP A 125 7.93 0.17 -15.68
C ASP A 125 6.60 0.04 -14.94
N TYR A 126 6.57 0.42 -13.64
CA TYR A 126 5.32 0.42 -12.89
C TYR A 126 4.39 1.52 -13.37
N GLN A 127 3.16 1.15 -13.70
CA GLN A 127 2.10 2.10 -14.10
C GLN A 127 1.59 2.91 -12.91
N ALA A 128 1.59 2.31 -11.74
CA ALA A 128 1.26 2.99 -10.49
C ALA A 128 2.01 2.38 -9.31
N ILE A 129 2.30 3.23 -8.34
CA ILE A 129 2.79 2.85 -7.02
C ILE A 129 1.81 3.42 -6.00
N LEU A 130 1.28 2.55 -5.13
CA LEU A 130 0.36 2.93 -4.06
C LEU A 130 1.00 2.69 -2.71
N SER A 131 0.73 3.54 -1.74
CA SER A 131 1.12 3.31 -0.35
C SER A 131 0.18 4.00 0.64
N ASN A 132 -0.09 3.29 1.73
CA ASN A 132 -0.46 3.87 3.00
C ASN A 132 0.81 3.85 3.88
N PRO A 133 1.63 4.92 3.84
CA PRO A 133 2.98 4.85 4.37
C PRO A 133 3.01 4.66 5.88
N PRO A 134 4.03 3.95 6.40
CA PRO A 134 4.14 3.65 7.82
C PRO A 134 4.60 4.89 8.61
N ILE A 135 3.70 5.75 9.02
CA ILE A 135 4.00 7.01 9.71
C ILE A 135 4.85 6.79 10.98
N ARG A 136 4.60 5.69 11.70
CA ARG A 136 5.34 5.35 12.92
C ARG A 136 6.80 4.92 12.68
N ALA A 137 7.15 4.56 11.45
CA ALA A 137 8.53 4.28 11.06
C ALA A 137 9.38 5.54 10.93
N GLY A 138 8.75 6.71 10.94
CA GLY A 138 9.41 8.01 10.91
C GLY A 138 9.44 8.66 9.53
N LYS A 139 9.68 9.95 9.54
CA LYS A 139 9.67 10.81 8.35
C LYS A 139 10.64 10.32 7.26
N LYS A 140 11.81 9.82 7.64
CA LYS A 140 12.82 9.34 6.69
C LYS A 140 12.28 8.20 5.81
N ILE A 141 11.60 7.23 6.40
CA ILE A 141 11.01 6.10 5.66
C ILE A 141 9.85 6.58 4.78
N VAL A 142 8.97 7.41 5.31
CA VAL A 142 7.86 7.98 4.53
C VAL A 142 8.39 8.74 3.32
N HIS A 143 9.39 9.61 3.50
CA HIS A 143 9.97 10.39 2.41
C HIS A 143 10.72 9.53 1.40
N ALA A 144 11.38 8.45 1.82
CA ALA A 144 12.00 7.49 0.90
C ALA A 144 10.95 6.83 -0.01
N ILE A 145 9.80 6.45 0.53
CA ILE A 145 8.68 5.90 -0.26
C ILE A 145 8.23 6.89 -1.33
N LEU A 146 8.14 8.18 -1.01
CA LEU A 146 7.71 9.22 -1.95
C LEU A 146 8.78 9.53 -3.02
N GLU A 147 10.03 9.66 -2.59
CA GLU A 147 11.13 10.13 -3.42
C GLU A 147 11.62 9.06 -4.40
N GLU A 148 11.88 7.85 -3.90
CA GLU A 148 12.42 6.76 -4.69
C GLU A 148 11.40 6.15 -5.67
N ALA A 149 10.09 6.38 -5.46
CA ALA A 149 9.04 5.94 -6.38
C ALA A 149 9.26 6.45 -7.81
N TYR A 150 9.81 7.65 -7.97
CA TYR A 150 10.05 8.26 -9.27
C TYR A 150 10.90 7.35 -10.19
N GLU A 151 11.95 6.74 -9.65
CA GLU A 151 12.86 5.87 -10.42
C GLU A 151 12.18 4.59 -10.90
N HIS A 152 11.20 4.09 -10.16
CA HIS A 152 10.50 2.84 -10.47
C HIS A 152 9.26 3.02 -11.37
N LEU A 153 8.73 4.23 -11.48
CA LEU A 153 7.57 4.51 -12.31
C LEU A 153 7.92 4.55 -13.81
N ALA A 154 7.03 4.01 -14.62
CA ALA A 154 7.02 4.22 -16.05
C ALA A 154 6.81 5.71 -16.39
N SER A 155 7.12 6.11 -17.61
CA SER A 155 6.71 7.43 -18.13
C SER A 155 5.19 7.56 -18.03
N SER A 156 4.70 8.66 -17.50
CA SER A 156 3.29 8.89 -17.16
C SER A 156 2.73 7.96 -16.05
N GLY A 157 3.58 7.20 -15.38
CA GLY A 157 3.21 6.42 -14.21
C GLY A 157 2.89 7.31 -13.01
N GLU A 158 2.11 6.80 -12.08
CA GLU A 158 1.52 7.59 -11.00
C GLU A 158 1.89 7.07 -9.61
N LEU A 159 2.20 7.98 -8.71
CA LEU A 159 2.32 7.71 -7.27
C LEU A 159 1.03 8.12 -6.58
N TRP A 160 0.41 7.20 -5.85
CA TRP A 160 -0.81 7.39 -5.07
C TRP A 160 -0.55 7.13 -3.59
N ILE A 161 -0.79 8.12 -2.74
CA ILE A 161 -0.51 8.06 -1.30
C ILE A 161 -1.76 8.46 -0.52
N VAL A 162 -2.04 7.71 0.55
CA VAL A 162 -2.96 8.17 1.59
C VAL A 162 -2.18 8.61 2.82
N ILE A 163 -2.52 9.77 3.37
CA ILE A 163 -1.89 10.29 4.58
C ILE A 163 -2.85 11.19 5.35
N GLN A 164 -2.82 11.13 6.68
CA GLN A 164 -3.55 12.08 7.50
C GLN A 164 -2.90 13.46 7.46
N LYS A 165 -3.72 14.51 7.39
CA LYS A 165 -3.28 15.90 7.48
C LYS A 165 -2.39 16.13 8.68
N LYS A 166 -2.81 15.67 9.86
CA LYS A 166 -2.11 15.86 11.15
C LYS A 166 -0.86 14.98 11.30
N GLN A 167 -0.65 14.01 10.44
CA GLN A 167 0.45 13.05 10.50
C GLN A 167 1.41 13.19 9.32
N GLY A 168 1.63 14.40 8.85
CA GLY A 168 2.61 14.72 7.83
C GLY A 168 2.05 14.97 6.43
N GLY A 169 0.73 15.19 6.28
CA GLY A 169 0.10 15.50 4.99
C GLY A 169 0.78 16.66 4.23
N PRO A 170 0.93 17.85 4.83
CA PRO A 170 1.60 18.96 4.14
C PRO A 170 3.05 18.68 3.75
N SER A 171 3.80 18.00 4.61
CA SER A 171 5.19 17.61 4.33
C SER A 171 5.28 16.59 3.17
N ALA A 172 4.36 15.64 3.12
CA ALA A 172 4.28 14.66 2.03
C ALA A 172 3.95 15.34 0.69
N ALA A 173 2.95 16.21 0.66
CA ALA A 173 2.60 16.98 -0.55
C ALA A 173 3.77 17.81 -1.06
N LYS A 174 4.49 18.49 -0.17
CA LYS A 174 5.68 19.27 -0.52
C LYS A 174 6.79 18.38 -1.11
N LYS A 175 7.02 17.20 -0.53
CA LYS A 175 8.01 16.25 -1.06
C LYS A 175 7.62 15.74 -2.44
N MET A 176 6.36 15.36 -2.64
CA MET A 176 5.86 14.89 -3.94
C MET A 176 5.98 15.98 -5.00
N GLU A 177 5.60 17.23 -4.68
CA GLU A 177 5.78 18.37 -5.59
C GLU A 177 7.26 18.58 -5.96
N ALA A 178 8.16 18.50 -4.99
CA ALA A 178 9.60 18.69 -5.24
C ALA A 178 10.19 17.59 -6.13
N VAL A 179 9.75 16.33 -5.97
CA VAL A 179 10.28 15.19 -6.73
C VAL A 179 9.66 15.08 -8.12
N PHE A 180 8.34 15.25 -8.21
CA PHE A 180 7.57 15.02 -9.45
C PHE A 180 7.31 16.29 -10.25
N GLY A 181 7.42 17.46 -9.64
CA GLY A 181 6.98 18.73 -10.24
C GLY A 181 5.47 18.95 -10.23
N ASN A 182 4.72 18.03 -9.66
CA ASN A 182 3.27 18.09 -9.52
C ASN A 182 2.80 17.28 -8.32
N VAL A 183 1.71 17.72 -7.71
CA VAL A 183 0.93 16.96 -6.73
C VAL A 183 -0.53 17.41 -6.78
N GLU A 184 -1.43 16.46 -6.85
CA GLU A 184 -2.86 16.69 -6.80
C GLU A 184 -3.44 16.09 -5.52
N THR A 185 -4.34 16.81 -4.86
CA THR A 185 -5.19 16.25 -3.82
C THR A 185 -6.46 15.71 -4.47
N VAL A 186 -6.51 14.40 -4.68
CA VAL A 186 -7.63 13.74 -5.36
C VAL A 186 -8.86 13.66 -4.46
N VAL A 187 -8.66 13.33 -3.17
CA VAL A 187 -9.72 13.19 -2.17
C VAL A 187 -9.27 13.77 -0.85
N LYS A 188 -10.22 14.36 -0.13
CA LYS A 188 -10.12 14.72 1.29
C LYS A 188 -11.32 14.12 2.01
N ASP A 189 -11.07 13.24 2.96
CA ASP A 189 -12.14 12.61 3.74
C ASP A 189 -11.69 12.37 5.18
N LYS A 190 -12.46 12.89 6.14
CA LYS A 190 -12.23 12.74 7.59
C LYS A 190 -10.77 12.98 8.02
N GLY A 191 -10.12 13.99 7.43
CA GLY A 191 -8.74 14.33 7.73
C GLY A 191 -7.69 13.49 7.01
N TYR A 192 -8.09 12.55 6.15
CA TYR A 192 -7.21 11.85 5.23
C TYR A 192 -7.15 12.55 3.88
N PHE A 193 -5.96 12.60 3.30
CA PHE A 193 -5.73 13.08 1.96
C PHE A 193 -5.26 11.93 1.07
N ILE A 194 -5.81 11.88 -0.14
CA ILE A 194 -5.25 11.08 -1.22
C ILE A 194 -4.49 12.03 -2.13
N PHE A 195 -3.18 11.84 -2.20
CA PHE A 195 -2.30 12.58 -3.11
C PHE A 195 -1.92 11.73 -4.30
N ARG A 196 -1.86 12.36 -5.47
CA ARG A 196 -1.36 11.79 -6.71
C ARG A 196 -0.29 12.68 -7.32
N SER A 197 0.80 12.09 -7.78
CA SER A 197 1.81 12.72 -8.62
C SER A 197 2.06 11.88 -9.87
N ILE A 198 2.36 12.50 -10.98
CA ILE A 198 2.58 11.88 -12.29
C ILE A 198 4.03 12.10 -12.72
N LYS A 199 4.72 11.04 -13.15
CA LYS A 199 6.09 11.10 -13.67
C LYS A 199 6.17 11.66 -15.07
#